data_c4bbe500558ee72653832d1bacbad360
#
_entry.id   c4bbe500558ee72653832d1bacbad360
#
_cell.length_a   1.000
_cell.length_b   1.000
_cell.length_c   1.000
_cell.angle_alpha   90.00
_cell.angle_beta   90.00
_cell.angle_gamma   90.00
#
_symmetry.space_group_name_H-M   'P 1'
#
loop_
_entity.id
_entity.type
_entity.pdbx_description
1 polymer ?
#
loop_
_entity_poly.entity_id
_entity_poly.type
_entity_poly.pdbx_seq_one_letter_code
_entity_poly.pdbx_strand_id
1 'polypeptide(L)'
;MRKSKVRGVEPPTDAGLLRAGGTVVEGTAGNTGIGLAHVCRARGYKCVIYMPNTQSAEKINLLRMLGAEVYPVPAVPFDNPNNYNHQARRHAESLDNAVWTNQFDNVANREAHILTTGPEIWQQTRATGLDGFTCATGTGGTFA
;
A
#
# COMPACT_ATOMS: atom_id res chain seq x y z
N MET A 1 0.40 -16.89 -27.24
CA MET A 1 0.28 -15.61 -26.53
C MET A 1 0.79 -15.81 -25.10
N ARG A 2 2.03 -15.42 -24.82
CA ARG A 2 2.62 -15.55 -23.47
C ARG A 2 2.06 -14.40 -22.62
N LYS A 3 1.29 -14.72 -21.59
CA LYS A 3 0.91 -13.76 -20.55
C LYS A 3 2.21 -13.32 -19.86
N SER A 4 2.63 -12.09 -20.08
CA SER A 4 3.66 -11.45 -19.28
C SER A 4 3.15 -11.40 -17.82
N LYS A 5 3.75 -12.21 -16.94
CA LYS A 5 3.59 -12.01 -15.49
C LYS A 5 4.26 -10.67 -15.16
N VAL A 6 3.48 -9.62 -15.05
CA VAL A 6 3.90 -8.44 -14.33
C VAL A 6 4.05 -8.89 -12.87
N ARG A 7 5.29 -9.16 -12.46
CA ARG A 7 5.64 -9.33 -11.06
C ARG A 7 5.65 -7.93 -10.42
N GLY A 8 4.47 -7.38 -10.23
CA GLY A 8 4.27 -6.27 -9.31
C GLY A 8 4.09 -6.85 -7.92
N VAL A 9 4.44 -6.07 -6.90
CA VAL A 9 4.30 -6.34 -5.47
C VAL A 9 3.23 -7.40 -5.24
N GLU A 10 3.67 -8.65 -5.00
CA GLU A 10 2.72 -9.70 -4.69
C GLU A 10 2.11 -9.34 -3.33
N PRO A 11 0.81 -9.10 -3.25
CA PRO A 11 0.21 -8.76 -1.98
C PRO A 11 0.38 -9.93 -1.00
N PRO A 12 0.18 -9.71 0.29
CA PRO A 12 0.32 -10.71 1.36
C PRO A 12 -0.31 -12.09 1.10
N THR A 13 -1.16 -12.18 0.09
CA THR A 13 -1.87 -13.38 -0.34
C THR A 13 -0.99 -14.51 -0.85
N ASP A 14 0.13 -14.19 -1.50
CA ASP A 14 1.02 -15.23 -2.02
C ASP A 14 1.92 -15.81 -0.89
N ALA A 15 1.99 -15.12 0.24
CA ALA A 15 2.55 -15.64 1.48
C ALA A 15 1.56 -16.50 2.30
N GLY A 16 0.34 -16.73 1.78
CA GLY A 16 -0.69 -17.51 2.48
C GLY A 16 -1.33 -16.80 3.68
N LEU A 17 -1.13 -15.49 3.80
CA LEU A 17 -1.62 -14.69 4.93
C LEU A 17 -3.11 -14.35 4.84
N LEU A 18 -3.71 -14.46 3.65
CA LEU A 18 -5.12 -14.16 3.39
C LEU A 18 -5.79 -15.28 2.61
N ARG A 19 -6.94 -15.71 3.08
CA ARG A 19 -7.85 -16.59 2.34
C ARG A 19 -8.75 -15.77 1.41
N ALA A 20 -9.35 -16.40 0.41
CA ALA A 20 -10.30 -15.76 -0.49
C ALA A 20 -11.37 -14.96 0.27
N GLY A 21 -11.68 -13.75 -0.22
CA GLY A 21 -12.62 -12.83 0.42
C GLY A 21 -12.11 -12.17 1.72
N GLY A 22 -10.85 -12.34 2.06
CA GLY A 22 -10.24 -11.71 3.24
C GLY A 22 -10.19 -10.20 3.16
N THR A 23 -9.76 -9.57 4.24
CA THR A 23 -9.73 -8.10 4.38
C THR A 23 -8.31 -7.59 4.47
N VAL A 24 -7.96 -6.65 3.59
CA VAL A 24 -6.72 -5.90 3.67
C VAL A 24 -7.01 -4.59 4.40
N VAL A 25 -6.26 -4.31 5.46
CA VAL A 25 -6.41 -3.09 6.26
C VAL A 25 -5.11 -2.29 6.22
N GLU A 26 -5.21 -1.00 5.97
CA GLU A 26 -4.02 -0.11 6.00
C GLU A 26 -4.36 1.26 6.59
N GLY A 27 -3.37 1.82 7.30
CA GLY A 27 -3.36 3.20 7.73
C GLY A 27 -2.54 4.05 6.76
N THR A 28 -3.19 4.91 5.96
CA THR A 28 -2.50 5.71 4.96
C THR A 28 -3.15 7.06 4.70
N ALA A 29 -2.33 8.06 4.45
CA ALA A 29 -2.79 9.40 4.06
C ALA A 29 -2.94 9.57 2.53
N GLY A 30 -2.66 8.54 1.70
CA GLY A 30 -2.61 8.79 0.26
C GLY A 30 -2.54 7.58 -0.67
N ASN A 31 -1.54 7.60 -1.54
CA ASN A 31 -1.45 6.74 -2.74
C ASN A 31 -1.40 5.24 -2.44
N THR A 32 -0.83 4.82 -1.31
CA THR A 32 -0.82 3.41 -0.90
C THR A 32 -2.25 2.86 -0.78
N GLY A 33 -3.16 3.63 -0.18
CA GLY A 33 -4.57 3.23 -0.08
C GLY A 33 -5.23 3.05 -1.44
N ILE A 34 -4.94 3.94 -2.40
CA ILE A 34 -5.47 3.86 -3.78
C ILE A 34 -4.93 2.59 -4.46
N GLY A 35 -3.64 2.33 -4.37
CA GLY A 35 -3.02 1.11 -4.90
C GLY A 35 -3.62 -0.16 -4.30
N LEU A 36 -3.77 -0.22 -2.98
CA LEU A 36 -4.39 -1.35 -2.29
C LEU A 36 -5.84 -1.55 -2.71
N ALA A 37 -6.63 -0.48 -2.83
CA ALA A 37 -8.03 -0.58 -3.27
C ALA A 37 -8.16 -1.20 -4.67
N HIS A 38 -7.29 -0.81 -5.62
CA HIS A 38 -7.24 -1.41 -6.95
C HIS A 38 -6.91 -2.91 -6.90
N VAL A 39 -5.87 -3.27 -6.15
CA VAL A 39 -5.44 -4.67 -6.02
C VAL A 39 -6.51 -5.52 -5.33
N CYS A 40 -7.08 -5.02 -4.24
CA CYS A 40 -8.15 -5.72 -3.52
C CYS A 40 -9.36 -5.96 -4.42
N ARG A 41 -9.80 -4.94 -5.15
CA ARG A 41 -10.91 -5.07 -6.10
C ARG A 41 -10.61 -6.12 -7.18
N ALA A 42 -9.42 -6.12 -7.76
CA ALA A 42 -9.01 -7.06 -8.80
C ALA A 42 -8.92 -8.50 -8.30
N ARG A 43 -8.64 -8.71 -7.01
CA ARG A 43 -8.45 -10.02 -6.39
C ARG A 43 -9.63 -10.50 -5.53
N GLY A 44 -10.69 -9.72 -5.43
CA GLY A 44 -11.89 -10.06 -4.65
C GLY A 44 -11.69 -9.98 -3.13
N TYR A 45 -10.77 -9.13 -2.66
CA TYR A 45 -10.57 -8.83 -1.24
C TYR A 45 -11.35 -7.59 -0.82
N LYS A 46 -11.72 -7.53 0.44
CA LYS A 46 -12.20 -6.30 1.07
C LYS A 46 -11.01 -5.39 1.33
N CYS A 47 -11.21 -4.09 1.19
CA CYS A 47 -10.19 -3.08 1.47
C CYS A 47 -10.72 -2.10 2.52
N VAL A 48 -9.97 -1.94 3.61
CA VAL A 48 -10.30 -1.01 4.70
C VAL A 48 -9.15 -0.02 4.88
N ILE A 49 -9.45 1.27 4.79
CA ILE A 49 -8.45 2.33 4.89
C ILE A 49 -8.78 3.27 6.05
N TYR A 50 -7.83 3.39 6.97
CA TYR A 50 -7.82 4.43 7.99
C TYR A 50 -6.97 5.60 7.51
N MET A 51 -7.46 6.82 7.62
CA MET A 51 -6.73 8.00 7.18
C MET A 51 -7.04 9.23 8.04
N PRO A 52 -6.10 10.20 8.11
CA PRO A 52 -6.39 11.45 8.79
C PRO A 52 -7.57 12.17 8.12
N ASN A 53 -8.48 12.71 8.91
CA ASN A 53 -9.64 13.48 8.42
C ASN A 53 -9.27 14.82 7.77
N THR A 54 -7.99 15.19 7.80
CA THR A 54 -7.42 16.35 7.11
C THR A 54 -7.14 16.10 5.62
N GLN A 55 -7.34 14.86 5.14
CA GLN A 55 -7.19 14.55 3.72
C GLN A 55 -8.35 15.10 2.90
N SER A 56 -8.09 15.37 1.61
CA SER A 56 -9.10 15.94 0.71
C SER A 56 -10.30 14.99 0.52
N ALA A 57 -11.48 15.57 0.38
CA ALA A 57 -12.70 14.83 0.09
C ALA A 57 -12.59 14.00 -1.21
N GLU A 58 -11.84 14.50 -2.19
CA GLU A 58 -11.58 13.81 -3.46
C GLU A 58 -10.89 12.46 -3.27
N LYS A 59 -9.84 12.41 -2.41
CA LYS A 59 -9.14 11.15 -2.10
C LYS A 59 -10.05 10.16 -1.39
N ILE A 60 -10.82 10.64 -0.42
CA ILE A 60 -11.78 9.79 0.31
C ILE A 60 -12.83 9.22 -0.65
N ASN A 61 -13.37 10.06 -1.52
CA ASN A 61 -14.39 9.65 -2.48
C ASN A 61 -13.82 8.68 -3.53
N LEU A 62 -12.60 8.92 -4.01
CA LEU A 62 -11.91 7.99 -4.93
C LEU A 62 -11.76 6.60 -4.32
N LEU A 63 -11.30 6.51 -3.08
CA LEU A 63 -11.17 5.23 -2.38
C LEU A 63 -12.51 4.51 -2.24
N ARG A 64 -13.58 5.23 -1.89
CA ARG A 64 -14.93 4.68 -1.81
C ARG A 64 -15.46 4.20 -3.16
N MET A 65 -15.22 4.94 -4.25
CA MET A 65 -15.57 4.53 -5.61
C MET A 65 -14.83 3.27 -6.05
N LEU A 66 -13.61 3.07 -5.57
CA LEU A 66 -12.83 1.84 -5.79
C LEU A 66 -13.33 0.66 -4.95
N GLY A 67 -14.30 0.87 -4.07
CA GLY A 67 -14.90 -0.15 -3.22
C GLY A 67 -14.23 -0.32 -1.85
N ALA A 68 -13.35 0.60 -1.46
CA ALA A 68 -12.77 0.57 -0.12
C ALA A 68 -13.72 1.16 0.92
N GLU A 69 -13.73 0.56 2.10
CA GLU A 69 -14.30 1.13 3.30
C GLU A 69 -13.31 2.12 3.91
N VAL A 70 -13.71 3.38 4.10
CA VAL A 70 -12.79 4.45 4.50
C VAL A 70 -13.22 5.06 5.82
N TYR A 71 -12.30 5.06 6.78
CA TYR A 71 -12.44 5.64 8.12
C TYR A 71 -11.56 6.89 8.26
N PRO A 72 -12.10 8.10 8.01
CA PRO A 72 -11.43 9.33 8.36
C PRO A 72 -11.42 9.50 9.87
N VAL A 73 -10.24 9.60 10.47
CA VAL A 73 -10.06 9.74 11.92
C VAL A 73 -9.28 11.02 12.24
N PRO A 74 -9.37 11.56 13.47
CA PRO A 74 -8.60 12.74 13.85
C PRO A 74 -7.11 12.58 13.57
N ALA A 75 -6.49 13.62 13.01
CA ALA A 75 -5.06 13.67 12.81
C ALA A 75 -4.34 13.86 14.15
N VAL A 76 -3.64 12.84 14.61
CA VAL A 76 -2.88 12.86 15.86
C VAL A 76 -1.47 12.33 15.61
N PRO A 77 -0.46 12.70 16.43
CA PRO A 77 0.91 12.18 16.34
C PRO A 77 0.97 10.66 16.40
N PHE A 78 2.06 10.07 15.87
CA PHE A 78 2.22 8.62 15.78
C PHE A 78 2.27 7.92 17.14
N ASP A 79 2.81 8.55 18.16
CA ASP A 79 2.87 8.04 19.54
C ASP A 79 1.48 7.99 20.23
N ASN A 80 0.48 8.67 19.67
CA ASN A 80 -0.88 8.61 20.16
C ASN A 80 -1.55 7.29 19.75
N PRO A 81 -2.14 6.51 20.68
CA PRO A 81 -2.81 5.25 20.37
C PRO A 81 -4.00 5.38 19.41
N ASN A 82 -4.54 6.59 19.24
CA ASN A 82 -5.61 6.89 18.30
C ASN A 82 -5.10 7.31 16.91
N ASN A 83 -3.79 7.22 16.66
CA ASN A 83 -3.26 7.41 15.31
C ASN A 83 -3.87 6.41 14.32
N TYR A 84 -4.12 6.85 13.10
CA TYR A 84 -4.77 6.06 12.06
C TYR A 84 -4.04 4.72 11.77
N ASN A 85 -2.70 4.68 11.89
CA ASN A 85 -1.93 3.44 11.72
C ASN A 85 -2.25 2.42 12.81
N HIS A 86 -2.30 2.86 14.09
CA HIS A 86 -2.60 1.99 15.21
C HIS A 86 -4.05 1.50 15.19
N GLN A 87 -4.97 2.34 14.71
CA GLN A 87 -6.37 1.94 14.53
C GLN A 87 -6.51 0.89 13.43
N ALA A 88 -5.84 1.07 12.29
CA ALA A 88 -5.79 0.10 11.20
C ALA A 88 -5.25 -1.26 11.67
N ARG A 89 -4.14 -1.26 12.39
CA ARG A 89 -3.55 -2.46 12.98
C ARG A 89 -4.55 -3.18 13.88
N ARG A 90 -5.13 -2.49 14.87
CA ARG A 90 -6.11 -3.10 15.80
C ARG A 90 -7.33 -3.65 15.07
N HIS A 91 -7.80 -2.96 14.02
CA HIS A 91 -8.91 -3.47 13.22
C HIS A 91 -8.53 -4.79 12.52
N ALA A 92 -7.38 -4.86 11.87
CA ALA A 92 -6.92 -6.10 11.24
C ALA A 92 -6.79 -7.24 12.27
N GLU A 93 -6.21 -6.96 13.44
CA GLU A 93 -6.03 -7.94 14.53
C GLU A 93 -7.36 -8.43 15.12
N SER A 94 -8.45 -7.67 14.96
CA SER A 94 -9.80 -8.05 15.43
C SER A 94 -10.56 -8.99 14.49
N LEU A 95 -10.03 -9.26 13.29
CA LEU A 95 -10.67 -10.06 12.25
C LEU A 95 -9.92 -11.38 12.01
N ASP A 96 -10.64 -12.49 11.81
CA ASP A 96 -10.04 -13.81 11.58
C ASP A 96 -9.28 -13.95 10.26
N ASN A 97 -9.71 -13.23 9.23
CA ASN A 97 -9.15 -13.32 7.87
C ASN A 97 -8.83 -11.92 7.37
N ALA A 98 -7.88 -11.28 8.02
CA ALA A 98 -7.43 -9.94 7.66
C ALA A 98 -5.92 -9.80 7.80
N VAL A 99 -5.35 -8.84 7.08
CA VAL A 99 -3.95 -8.45 7.18
C VAL A 99 -3.82 -6.94 7.25
N TRP A 100 -2.99 -6.48 8.18
CA TRP A 100 -2.47 -5.12 8.18
C TRP A 100 -1.21 -5.07 7.32
N THR A 101 -1.21 -4.26 6.26
CA THR A 101 -0.10 -4.23 5.30
C THR A 101 1.14 -3.52 5.80
N ASN A 102 1.00 -2.65 6.84
CA ASN A 102 2.12 -2.01 7.55
C ASN A 102 3.15 -1.38 6.60
N GLN A 103 2.71 -0.42 5.78
CA GLN A 103 3.50 0.16 4.70
C GLN A 103 4.87 0.75 5.12
N PHE A 104 5.04 1.10 6.39
CA PHE A 104 6.27 1.72 6.89
C PHE A 104 7.35 0.71 7.28
N ASP A 105 6.97 -0.48 7.77
CA ASP A 105 7.93 -1.48 8.24
C ASP A 105 7.99 -2.72 7.36
N ASN A 106 6.96 -2.93 6.53
CA ASN A 106 6.90 -4.09 5.65
C ASN A 106 7.91 -3.95 4.49
N VAL A 107 8.94 -4.78 4.50
CA VAL A 107 10.01 -4.78 3.51
C VAL A 107 9.56 -5.11 2.09
N ALA A 108 8.38 -5.71 1.89
CA ALA A 108 7.81 -5.97 0.56
C ALA A 108 7.71 -4.70 -0.29
N ASN A 109 7.50 -3.54 0.33
CA ASN A 109 7.53 -2.24 -0.35
C ASN A 109 8.89 -1.98 -1.00
N ARG A 110 9.99 -2.16 -0.25
CA ARG A 110 11.36 -2.01 -0.77
C ARG A 110 11.71 -3.10 -1.79
N GLU A 111 11.36 -4.35 -1.51
CA GLU A 111 11.64 -5.49 -2.38
C GLU A 111 11.03 -5.32 -3.77
N ALA A 112 9.84 -4.73 -3.87
CA ALA A 112 9.23 -4.42 -5.15
C ALA A 112 10.13 -3.50 -6.01
N HIS A 113 10.72 -2.47 -5.41
CA HIS A 113 11.62 -1.55 -6.12
C HIS A 113 12.97 -2.20 -6.45
N ILE A 114 13.49 -3.07 -5.58
CA ILE A 114 14.71 -3.85 -5.87
C ILE A 114 14.51 -4.79 -7.05
N LEU A 115 13.34 -5.41 -7.16
CA LEU A 115 13.05 -6.39 -8.19
C LEU A 115 12.57 -5.80 -9.52
N THR A 116 12.05 -4.58 -9.52
CA THR A 116 11.47 -3.96 -10.72
C THR A 116 12.04 -2.59 -11.02
N THR A 117 11.76 -1.58 -10.22
CA THR A 117 12.08 -0.17 -10.50
C THR A 117 13.58 0.06 -10.69
N GLY A 118 14.42 -0.47 -9.82
CA GLY A 118 15.88 -0.35 -9.90
C GLY A 118 16.44 -0.96 -11.18
N PRO A 119 16.14 -2.24 -11.49
CA PRO A 119 16.55 -2.86 -12.75
C PRO A 119 16.02 -2.15 -14.00
N GLU A 120 14.80 -1.64 -13.99
CA GLU A 120 14.22 -0.89 -15.10
C GLU A 120 14.96 0.43 -15.34
N ILE A 121 15.22 1.21 -14.28
CA ILE A 121 15.99 2.44 -14.38
C ILE A 121 17.38 2.14 -14.94
N TRP A 122 18.07 1.14 -14.37
CA TRP A 122 19.40 0.74 -14.84
C TRP A 122 19.39 0.34 -16.31
N GLN A 123 18.44 -0.48 -16.74
CA GLN A 123 18.32 -0.91 -18.12
C GLN A 123 18.08 0.24 -19.09
N GLN A 124 17.24 1.20 -18.70
CA GLN A 124 16.88 2.35 -19.54
C GLN A 124 17.99 3.40 -19.64
N THR A 125 18.83 3.52 -18.61
CA THR A 125 19.86 4.57 -18.54
C THR A 125 21.29 4.09 -18.76
N ARG A 126 21.54 2.77 -18.80
CA ARG A 126 22.91 2.20 -18.89
C ARG A 126 23.74 2.67 -20.09
N ALA A 127 23.10 3.05 -21.20
CA ALA A 127 23.79 3.50 -22.41
C ALA A 127 24.19 4.98 -22.34
N THR A 128 23.44 5.80 -21.61
CA THR A 128 23.64 7.25 -21.49
C THR A 128 24.25 7.67 -20.14
N GLY A 129 24.22 6.78 -19.17
CA GLY A 129 24.53 7.10 -17.78
C GLY A 129 23.37 7.75 -17.05
N LEU A 130 23.54 7.94 -15.75
CA LEU A 130 22.60 8.60 -14.86
C LEU A 130 23.38 9.49 -13.89
N ASP A 131 23.25 10.81 -14.03
CA ASP A 131 23.97 11.78 -13.19
C ASP A 131 23.33 11.99 -11.83
N GLY A 132 22.04 11.67 -11.69
CA GLY A 132 21.31 11.81 -10.43
C GLY A 132 19.94 11.17 -10.46
N PHE A 133 19.45 10.80 -9.28
CA PHE A 133 18.11 10.27 -9.08
C PHE A 133 17.42 11.02 -7.94
N THR A 134 16.23 11.52 -8.19
CA THR A 134 15.41 12.21 -7.17
C THR A 134 14.04 11.56 -7.07
N CYS A 135 13.59 11.31 -5.86
CA CYS A 135 12.24 10.80 -5.62
C CYS A 135 11.64 11.37 -4.33
N ALA A 136 10.32 11.34 -4.23
CA ALA A 136 9.63 11.65 -2.99
C ALA A 136 9.85 10.54 -1.98
N THR A 137 10.09 10.89 -0.73
CA THR A 137 10.25 9.96 0.38
C THR A 137 9.03 10.01 1.29
N GLY A 138 8.10 9.05 1.10
CA GLY A 138 6.98 8.81 2.02
C GLY A 138 7.33 7.66 2.97
N THR A 139 7.15 6.41 2.50
CA THR A 139 7.52 5.20 3.24
C THR A 139 9.00 4.85 3.15
N GLY A 140 9.74 5.49 2.26
CA GLY A 140 11.15 5.21 2.02
C GLY A 140 11.43 4.03 1.06
N GLY A 141 10.42 3.26 0.65
CA GLY A 141 10.60 2.04 -0.12
C GLY A 141 11.31 2.21 -1.46
N THR A 142 11.11 3.34 -2.14
CA THR A 142 11.80 3.63 -3.42
C THR A 142 13.26 4.07 -3.23
N PHE A 143 13.59 4.62 -2.06
CA PHE A 143 14.91 5.18 -1.76
C PHE A 143 15.85 4.16 -1.08
N ALA A 144 15.29 3.13 -0.45
CA ALA A 144 16.02 2.13 0.35
C ALA A 144 16.75 1.08 -0.50
#